data_dcd9050a3dd5494c322c4492a5196461
#
_entry.id   dcd9050a3dd5494c322c4492a5196461
#
_cell.length_a   1.000
_cell.length_b   1.000
_cell.length_c   1.000
_cell.angle_alpha   90.00
_cell.angle_beta   90.00
_cell.angle_gamma   90.00
#
_symmetry.space_group_name_H-M   'P 1'
#
loop_
_entity.id
_entity.type
_entity.pdbx_description
1 polymer ?
#
loop_
_entity_poly.entity_id
_entity_poly.type
_entity_poly.pdbx_seq_one_letter_code
_entity_poly.pdbx_strand_id
1 'polypeptide(L)'
;MKLKIDRHRFIMDELKNNMSVKVSSLSEKMNVAEMTIRRDLQELENNGLLNRIHGGAKLIEDNLYNEKSHKEKQTINVSNKMKIAQKCGELIHNEDIIFIGSGSTNELIFDFIKDKNLSIFTNSLDIFLQYKDLSNIDVLLVGGRFRSKTGTFIGHFANKMMEDFHVAKAFVGVNGIYGQKLTTANEEEGKGIHIILENAKLKYITADSTKFGVQALYNFYNINDVDAVISDDDVSEEILNTYPNKIK
;
A
#
# COMPACT_ATOMS: atom_id res chain seq x y z
N MET A 1 -9.93 8.26 32.23
CA MET A 1 -9.98 7.19 31.21
C MET A 1 -9.10 7.63 30.06
N LYS A 2 -8.00 6.91 29.77
CA LYS A 2 -7.12 7.28 28.65
C LYS A 2 -7.87 7.13 27.32
N LEU A 3 -7.70 8.07 26.40
CA LEU A 3 -8.29 7.99 25.07
C LEU A 3 -7.77 6.74 24.34
N LYS A 4 -8.55 6.18 23.42
CA LYS A 4 -8.17 4.99 22.65
C LYS A 4 -6.83 5.18 21.93
N ILE A 5 -6.62 6.35 21.34
CA ILE A 5 -5.39 6.67 20.61
C ILE A 5 -4.15 6.68 21.53
N ASP A 6 -4.30 7.16 22.77
CA ASP A 6 -3.22 7.14 23.77
C ASP A 6 -2.89 5.71 24.20
N ARG A 7 -3.92 4.83 24.29
CA ARG A 7 -3.71 3.43 24.64
C ARG A 7 -2.98 2.69 23.51
N HIS A 8 -3.37 2.88 22.25
CA HIS A 8 -2.70 2.29 21.11
C HIS A 8 -1.24 2.74 21.03
N ARG A 9 -0.96 4.03 21.21
CA ARG A 9 0.42 4.54 21.25
C ARG A 9 1.23 3.87 22.37
N PHE A 10 0.70 3.83 23.57
CA PHE A 10 1.38 3.20 24.71
C PHE A 10 1.67 1.70 24.46
N ILE A 11 0.70 0.94 23.91
CA ILE A 11 0.88 -0.47 23.56
C ILE A 11 2.03 -0.63 22.56
N MET A 12 2.06 0.20 21.52
CA MET A 12 3.12 0.12 20.51
C MET A 12 4.49 0.50 21.06
N ASP A 13 4.58 1.48 21.95
CA ASP A 13 5.83 1.87 22.62
C ASP A 13 6.34 0.76 23.53
N GLU A 14 5.47 0.13 24.32
CA GLU A 14 5.82 -1.03 25.14
C GLU A 14 6.30 -2.22 24.28
N LEU A 15 5.67 -2.46 23.13
CA LEU A 15 6.08 -3.50 22.20
C LEU A 15 7.45 -3.21 21.57
N LYS A 16 7.72 -1.97 21.18
CA LYS A 16 9.04 -1.56 20.64
C LYS A 16 10.16 -1.76 21.67
N ASN A 17 9.88 -1.47 22.94
CA ASN A 17 10.88 -1.57 24.01
C ASN A 17 11.11 -3.02 24.50
N ASN A 18 10.08 -3.86 24.48
CA ASN A 18 10.09 -5.18 25.13
C ASN A 18 9.88 -6.35 24.17
N MET A 19 9.67 -6.11 22.86
CA MET A 19 9.38 -7.07 21.80
C MET A 19 8.06 -7.85 22.00
N SER A 20 7.57 -7.98 23.21
CA SER A 20 6.30 -8.61 23.57
C SER A 20 5.66 -7.97 24.80
N VAL A 21 4.33 -8.02 24.89
CA VAL A 21 3.54 -7.48 26.00
C VAL A 21 2.49 -8.50 26.46
N LYS A 22 2.18 -8.48 27.76
CA LYS A 22 1.08 -9.27 28.32
C LYS A 22 -0.15 -8.40 28.56
N VAL A 23 -1.34 -8.94 28.32
CA VAL A 23 -2.63 -8.25 28.54
C VAL A 23 -2.73 -7.78 30.00
N SER A 24 -2.39 -8.61 30.97
CA SER A 24 -2.42 -8.27 32.40
C SER A 24 -1.52 -7.06 32.73
N SER A 25 -0.27 -7.08 32.23
CA SER A 25 0.70 -6.00 32.46
C SER A 25 0.22 -4.67 31.85
N LEU A 26 -0.32 -4.69 30.62
CA LEU A 26 -0.89 -3.50 29.99
C LEU A 26 -2.13 -2.99 30.76
N SER A 27 -2.99 -3.91 31.21
CA SER A 27 -4.17 -3.59 32.01
C SER A 27 -3.80 -2.85 33.31
N GLU A 28 -2.79 -3.35 34.04
CA GLU A 28 -2.28 -2.71 35.25
C GLU A 28 -1.64 -1.35 34.97
N LYS A 29 -0.70 -1.27 34.02
CA LYS A 29 0.02 -0.02 33.68
C LYS A 29 -0.91 1.09 33.21
N MET A 30 -1.98 0.73 32.53
CA MET A 30 -2.92 1.70 31.96
C MET A 30 -4.16 1.93 32.82
N ASN A 31 -4.36 1.11 33.85
CA ASN A 31 -5.54 1.10 34.72
C ASN A 31 -6.85 0.99 33.91
N VAL A 32 -6.93 -0.01 33.03
CA VAL A 32 -8.12 -0.34 32.21
C VAL A 32 -8.38 -1.84 32.24
N ALA A 33 -9.62 -2.25 32.04
CA ALA A 33 -9.98 -3.67 32.05
C ALA A 33 -9.24 -4.46 30.96
N GLU A 34 -8.85 -5.71 31.25
CA GLU A 34 -8.20 -6.60 30.27
C GLU A 34 -8.97 -6.76 28.98
N MET A 35 -10.31 -6.78 29.06
CA MET A 35 -11.17 -6.87 27.87
C MET A 35 -10.97 -5.66 26.94
N THR A 36 -10.73 -4.48 27.48
CA THR A 36 -10.40 -3.27 26.69
C THR A 36 -9.06 -3.45 25.99
N ILE A 37 -8.03 -3.93 26.71
CA ILE A 37 -6.72 -4.22 26.11
C ILE A 37 -6.84 -5.29 25.03
N ARG A 38 -7.63 -6.35 25.23
CA ARG A 38 -7.84 -7.40 24.23
C ARG A 38 -8.47 -6.85 22.94
N ARG A 39 -9.41 -5.89 23.06
CA ARG A 39 -10.00 -5.21 21.90
C ARG A 39 -8.98 -4.30 21.20
N ASP A 40 -8.21 -3.50 21.96
CA ASP A 40 -7.17 -2.66 21.41
C ASP A 40 -6.10 -3.49 20.66
N LEU A 41 -5.66 -4.62 21.23
CA LEU A 41 -4.73 -5.55 20.57
C LEU A 41 -5.33 -6.17 19.31
N GLN A 42 -6.63 -6.51 19.32
CA GLN A 42 -7.30 -7.03 18.13
C GLN A 42 -7.34 -6.01 17.00
N GLU A 43 -7.62 -4.76 17.30
CA GLU A 43 -7.63 -3.70 16.31
C GLU A 43 -6.22 -3.44 15.75
N LEU A 44 -5.20 -3.40 16.62
CA LEU A 44 -3.80 -3.25 16.20
C LEU A 44 -3.32 -4.43 15.34
N GLU A 45 -3.76 -5.66 15.66
CA GLU A 45 -3.50 -6.84 14.84
C GLU A 45 -4.21 -6.76 13.49
N ASN A 46 -5.48 -6.35 13.45
CA ASN A 46 -6.23 -6.16 12.21
C ASN A 46 -5.56 -5.11 11.31
N ASN A 47 -4.96 -4.09 11.92
CA ASN A 47 -4.17 -3.07 11.22
C ASN A 47 -2.76 -3.54 10.86
N GLY A 48 -2.38 -4.77 11.21
CA GLY A 48 -1.07 -5.35 10.88
C GLY A 48 0.10 -4.76 11.67
N LEU A 49 -0.16 -4.14 12.83
CA LEU A 49 0.85 -3.46 13.66
C LEU A 49 1.51 -4.38 14.69
N LEU A 50 0.86 -5.49 15.04
CA LEU A 50 1.37 -6.49 15.98
C LEU A 50 0.78 -7.87 15.68
N ASN A 51 1.37 -8.92 16.26
CA ASN A 51 0.82 -10.28 16.29
C ASN A 51 0.31 -10.58 17.68
N ARG A 52 -0.96 -10.96 17.83
CA ARG A 52 -1.47 -11.48 19.11
C ARG A 52 -0.93 -12.88 19.39
N ILE A 53 -0.60 -13.11 20.64
CA ILE A 53 -0.21 -14.41 21.19
C ILE A 53 -1.14 -14.75 22.36
N HIS A 54 -1.06 -15.98 22.85
CA HIS A 54 -1.84 -16.38 24.03
C HIS A 54 -1.52 -15.48 25.24
N GLY A 55 -2.50 -14.68 25.67
CA GLY A 55 -2.37 -13.76 26.80
C GLY A 55 -1.64 -12.43 26.55
N GLY A 56 -1.35 -12.07 25.28
CA GLY A 56 -0.65 -10.83 24.98
C GLY A 56 -0.49 -10.54 23.50
N ALA A 57 0.55 -9.78 23.20
CA ALA A 57 0.98 -9.52 21.83
C ALA A 57 2.51 -9.48 21.74
N LYS A 58 3.06 -9.72 20.58
CA LYS A 58 4.46 -9.49 20.25
C LYS A 58 4.59 -8.51 19.11
N LEU A 59 5.69 -7.78 19.11
CA LEU A 59 6.06 -6.97 17.96
C LEU A 59 6.15 -7.89 16.74
N ILE A 60 5.67 -7.44 15.61
CA ILE A 60 5.92 -8.14 14.37
C ILE A 60 7.43 -8.02 14.14
N GLU A 61 8.16 -9.08 14.44
CA GLU A 61 9.59 -9.14 14.16
C GLU A 61 9.78 -8.91 12.68
N ASP A 62 10.44 -7.81 12.35
CA ASP A 62 10.77 -7.32 11.02
C ASP A 62 9.86 -7.82 9.89
N ASN A 63 8.84 -7.05 9.56
CA ASN A 63 8.01 -7.23 8.37
C ASN A 63 8.80 -7.16 7.05
N LEU A 64 10.13 -6.97 7.10
CA LEU A 64 11.00 -6.96 5.95
C LEU A 64 10.84 -8.22 5.07
N TYR A 65 10.51 -9.36 5.69
CA TYR A 65 10.39 -10.66 4.98
C TYR A 65 8.97 -11.23 4.94
N ASN A 66 8.02 -10.65 5.68
CA ASN A 66 6.67 -11.21 5.76
C ASN A 66 5.67 -10.46 4.88
N GLU A 67 5.89 -10.52 3.58
CA GLU A 67 4.96 -9.98 2.60
C GLU A 67 3.66 -10.76 2.57
N LYS A 68 2.53 -10.11 2.87
CA LYS A 68 1.19 -10.68 2.66
C LYS A 68 0.95 -10.92 1.17
N SER A 69 0.35 -12.04 0.83
CA SER A 69 -0.08 -12.33 -0.54
C SER A 69 -1.13 -11.32 -1.02
N HIS A 70 -1.31 -11.26 -2.35
CA HIS A 70 -2.32 -10.39 -2.95
C HIS A 70 -3.73 -10.68 -2.40
N LYS A 71 -4.10 -11.97 -2.30
CA LYS A 71 -5.40 -12.41 -1.75
C LYS A 71 -5.63 -11.96 -0.30
N GLU A 72 -4.60 -12.03 0.55
CA GLU A 72 -4.70 -11.53 1.92
C GLU A 72 -4.88 -10.01 1.95
N LYS A 73 -4.18 -9.28 1.07
CA LYS A 73 -4.30 -7.82 0.98
C LYS A 73 -5.68 -7.37 0.48
N GLN A 74 -6.37 -8.14 -0.37
CA GLN A 74 -7.70 -7.79 -0.89
C GLN A 74 -8.76 -7.62 0.19
N THR A 75 -8.65 -8.33 1.32
CA THR A 75 -9.65 -8.31 2.40
C THR A 75 -9.35 -7.31 3.52
N ILE A 76 -8.22 -6.62 3.46
CA ILE A 76 -7.76 -5.69 4.50
C ILE A 76 -8.01 -4.25 4.07
N ASN A 77 -8.55 -3.41 4.97
CA ASN A 77 -8.77 -1.96 4.78
C ASN A 77 -9.54 -1.63 3.49
N VAL A 78 -10.54 -2.44 3.11
CA VAL A 78 -11.26 -2.31 1.83
C VAL A 78 -11.91 -0.93 1.70
N SER A 79 -12.53 -0.40 2.76
CA SER A 79 -13.14 0.92 2.75
C SER A 79 -12.15 2.05 2.43
N ASN A 80 -10.95 2.00 3.04
CA ASN A 80 -9.90 3.00 2.82
C ASN A 80 -9.36 2.91 1.40
N LYS A 81 -9.15 1.69 0.90
CA LYS A 81 -8.71 1.48 -0.49
C LYS A 81 -9.73 1.96 -1.51
N MET A 82 -11.03 1.82 -1.23
CA MET A 82 -12.09 2.33 -2.10
C MET A 82 -12.03 3.86 -2.20
N LYS A 83 -11.80 4.57 -1.09
CA LYS A 83 -11.60 6.03 -1.11
C LYS A 83 -10.38 6.43 -1.93
N ILE A 84 -9.27 5.71 -1.77
CA ILE A 84 -8.05 5.93 -2.57
C ILE A 84 -8.33 5.71 -4.06
N ALA A 85 -9.00 4.62 -4.40
CA ALA A 85 -9.36 4.29 -5.77
C ALA A 85 -10.28 5.35 -6.40
N GLN A 86 -11.25 5.90 -5.66
CA GLN A 86 -12.10 7.00 -6.09
C GLN A 86 -11.25 8.25 -6.40
N LYS A 87 -10.38 8.67 -5.49
CA LYS A 87 -9.47 9.81 -5.70
C LYS A 87 -8.58 9.59 -6.93
N CYS A 88 -8.08 8.37 -7.16
CA CYS A 88 -7.34 8.03 -8.38
C CYS A 88 -8.22 8.17 -9.63
N GLY A 89 -9.46 7.69 -9.58
CA GLY A 89 -10.42 7.81 -10.68
C GLY A 89 -10.70 9.27 -11.09
N GLU A 90 -10.73 10.21 -10.13
CA GLU A 90 -10.90 11.64 -10.38
C GLU A 90 -9.69 12.27 -11.11
N LEU A 91 -8.50 11.70 -10.95
CA LEU A 91 -7.28 12.15 -11.62
C LEU A 91 -7.11 11.60 -13.03
N ILE A 92 -7.90 10.61 -13.45
CA ILE A 92 -7.81 9.94 -14.75
C ILE A 92 -8.90 10.52 -15.67
N HIS A 93 -8.51 10.95 -16.87
CA HIS A 93 -9.41 11.56 -17.86
C HIS A 93 -9.45 10.72 -19.13
N ASN A 94 -10.49 10.94 -19.97
CA ASN A 94 -10.54 10.32 -21.29
C ASN A 94 -9.26 10.60 -22.09
N GLU A 95 -8.86 9.64 -22.91
CA GLU A 95 -7.68 9.66 -23.78
C GLU A 95 -6.34 9.65 -23.01
N ASP A 96 -6.35 9.45 -21.69
CA ASP A 96 -5.10 9.27 -20.94
C ASP A 96 -4.44 7.93 -21.31
N ILE A 97 -3.12 7.96 -21.39
CA ILE A 97 -2.26 6.78 -21.44
C ILE A 97 -1.70 6.59 -20.02
N ILE A 98 -2.11 5.55 -19.32
CA ILE A 98 -1.79 5.37 -17.92
C ILE A 98 -1.12 4.01 -17.64
N PHE A 99 -0.31 3.98 -16.59
CA PHE A 99 0.15 2.73 -15.99
C PHE A 99 -0.59 2.49 -14.68
N ILE A 100 -1.15 1.29 -14.53
CA ILE A 100 -1.73 0.84 -13.26
C ILE A 100 -0.92 -0.38 -12.81
N GLY A 101 -0.12 -0.19 -11.77
CA GLY A 101 0.68 -1.26 -11.15
C GLY A 101 -0.18 -2.23 -10.35
N SER A 102 0.35 -3.42 -10.09
CA SER A 102 -0.34 -4.41 -9.25
C SER A 102 -0.64 -3.87 -7.85
N GLY A 103 -1.70 -4.38 -7.25
CA GLY A 103 -2.07 -4.07 -5.87
C GLY A 103 -3.57 -4.00 -5.65
N SER A 104 -4.01 -4.51 -4.51
CA SER A 104 -5.42 -4.59 -4.14
C SER A 104 -6.13 -3.23 -4.03
N THR A 105 -5.39 -2.12 -3.91
CA THR A 105 -5.94 -0.75 -4.00
C THR A 105 -6.15 -0.36 -5.46
N ASN A 106 -5.17 -0.65 -6.30
CA ASN A 106 -5.18 -0.27 -7.71
C ASN A 106 -6.24 -1.01 -8.52
N GLU A 107 -6.57 -2.25 -8.15
CA GLU A 107 -7.67 -3.01 -8.76
C GLU A 107 -9.03 -2.33 -8.58
N LEU A 108 -9.25 -1.64 -7.46
CA LEU A 108 -10.50 -0.93 -7.19
C LEU A 108 -10.67 0.33 -8.05
N ILE A 109 -9.61 0.82 -8.71
CA ILE A 109 -9.69 1.95 -9.64
C ILE A 109 -10.64 1.61 -10.80
N PHE A 110 -10.77 0.32 -11.16
CA PHE A 110 -11.68 -0.18 -12.20
C PHE A 110 -13.09 0.41 -12.09
N ASP A 111 -13.67 0.41 -10.92
CA ASP A 111 -15.05 0.86 -10.71
C ASP A 111 -15.27 2.35 -11.06
N PHE A 112 -14.23 3.14 -11.09
CA PHE A 112 -14.27 4.59 -11.32
C PHE A 112 -13.83 5.01 -12.73
N ILE A 113 -13.27 4.09 -13.52
CA ILE A 113 -12.72 4.45 -14.84
C ILE A 113 -13.18 3.54 -15.98
N LYS A 114 -13.91 2.46 -15.73
CA LYS A 114 -14.34 1.46 -16.73
C LYS A 114 -15.15 2.06 -17.90
N ASP A 115 -15.80 3.21 -17.69
CA ASP A 115 -16.61 3.89 -18.69
C ASP A 115 -15.83 5.00 -19.47
N LYS A 116 -14.52 5.16 -19.18
CA LYS A 116 -13.65 6.13 -19.85
C LYS A 116 -12.94 5.50 -21.05
N ASN A 117 -12.60 6.32 -22.05
CA ASN A 117 -11.74 5.90 -23.17
C ASN A 117 -10.28 6.02 -22.73
N LEU A 118 -9.54 4.91 -22.63
CA LEU A 118 -8.18 4.89 -22.05
C LEU A 118 -7.26 3.93 -22.79
N SER A 119 -5.95 4.21 -22.71
CA SER A 119 -4.92 3.20 -22.94
C SER A 119 -4.26 2.86 -21.59
N ILE A 120 -4.33 1.58 -21.19
CA ILE A 120 -3.82 1.11 -19.90
C ILE A 120 -2.65 0.17 -20.11
N PHE A 121 -1.51 0.49 -19.50
CA PHE A 121 -0.38 -0.40 -19.34
C PHE A 121 -0.42 -0.99 -17.94
N THR A 122 -0.19 -2.28 -17.82
CA THR A 122 -0.12 -2.94 -16.51
C THR A 122 0.83 -4.15 -16.54
N ASN A 123 1.49 -4.40 -15.43
CA ASN A 123 2.22 -5.64 -15.19
C ASN A 123 1.45 -6.60 -14.27
N SER A 124 0.19 -6.31 -13.96
CA SER A 124 -0.70 -7.13 -13.16
C SER A 124 -1.63 -7.98 -14.01
N LEU A 125 -1.64 -9.29 -13.77
CA LEU A 125 -2.59 -10.19 -14.43
C LEU A 125 -4.04 -9.86 -14.04
N ASP A 126 -4.28 -9.58 -12.75
CA ASP A 126 -5.63 -9.32 -12.25
C ASP A 126 -6.22 -8.04 -12.87
N ILE A 127 -5.43 -6.97 -12.96
CA ILE A 127 -5.84 -5.73 -13.65
C ILE A 127 -6.10 -6.01 -15.13
N PHE A 128 -5.20 -6.68 -15.84
CA PHE A 128 -5.43 -7.02 -17.25
C PHE A 128 -6.76 -7.76 -17.45
N LEU A 129 -7.05 -8.75 -16.60
CA LEU A 129 -8.30 -9.53 -16.69
C LEU A 129 -9.56 -8.70 -16.45
N GLN A 130 -9.49 -7.63 -15.66
CA GLN A 130 -10.62 -6.71 -15.43
C GLN A 130 -10.96 -5.88 -16.67
N TYR A 131 -9.94 -5.46 -17.44
CA TYR A 131 -10.12 -4.50 -18.54
C TYR A 131 -10.17 -5.12 -19.94
N LYS A 132 -9.67 -6.33 -20.14
CA LYS A 132 -9.44 -6.96 -21.46
C LYS A 132 -10.68 -7.08 -22.37
N ASP A 133 -11.88 -7.10 -21.80
CA ASP A 133 -13.13 -7.27 -22.54
C ASP A 133 -13.89 -5.94 -22.76
N LEU A 134 -13.31 -4.80 -22.32
CA LEU A 134 -13.91 -3.47 -22.51
C LEU A 134 -13.47 -2.86 -23.84
N SER A 135 -14.43 -2.55 -24.72
CA SER A 135 -14.15 -2.02 -26.06
C SER A 135 -13.65 -0.56 -26.09
N ASN A 136 -13.86 0.17 -25.00
CA ASN A 136 -13.43 1.57 -24.83
C ASN A 136 -12.04 1.69 -24.17
N ILE A 137 -11.42 0.57 -23.80
CA ILE A 137 -10.11 0.54 -23.15
C ILE A 137 -9.17 -0.35 -23.92
N ASP A 138 -8.07 0.22 -24.43
CA ASP A 138 -6.94 -0.55 -24.94
C ASP A 138 -6.02 -0.91 -23.79
N VAL A 139 -5.91 -2.22 -23.47
CA VAL A 139 -5.09 -2.69 -22.35
C VAL A 139 -3.90 -3.51 -22.84
N LEU A 140 -2.70 -3.09 -22.46
CA LEU A 140 -1.46 -3.80 -22.75
C LEU A 140 -0.90 -4.42 -21.47
N LEU A 141 -0.70 -5.74 -21.49
CA LEU A 141 -0.06 -6.49 -20.42
C LEU A 141 1.45 -6.53 -20.62
N VAL A 142 2.20 -6.00 -19.70
CA VAL A 142 3.65 -6.17 -19.61
C VAL A 142 3.95 -7.61 -19.21
N GLY A 143 4.52 -8.37 -20.13
CA GLY A 143 4.89 -9.77 -19.93
C GLY A 143 6.20 -9.95 -19.17
N GLY A 144 6.49 -11.20 -18.76
CA GLY A 144 7.71 -11.51 -18.03
C GLY A 144 7.57 -12.76 -17.16
N ARG A 145 8.39 -12.90 -16.12
CA ARG A 145 8.25 -13.96 -15.13
C ARG A 145 7.09 -13.66 -14.18
N PHE A 146 6.12 -14.55 -14.12
CA PHE A 146 4.96 -14.39 -13.25
C PHE A 146 5.31 -14.68 -11.78
N ARG A 147 5.05 -13.71 -10.90
CA ARG A 147 5.16 -13.85 -9.45
C ARG A 147 3.77 -14.05 -8.86
N SER A 148 3.46 -15.31 -8.53
CA SER A 148 2.12 -15.72 -8.05
C SER A 148 1.69 -15.05 -6.75
N LYS A 149 2.64 -14.68 -5.88
CA LYS A 149 2.36 -14.04 -4.58
C LYS A 149 1.67 -12.68 -4.73
N THR A 150 1.99 -11.96 -5.80
CA THR A 150 1.48 -10.60 -6.07
C THR A 150 0.66 -10.49 -7.36
N GLY A 151 0.57 -11.57 -8.15
CA GLY A 151 -0.13 -11.55 -9.44
C GLY A 151 0.57 -10.70 -10.50
N THR A 152 1.91 -10.52 -10.40
CA THR A 152 2.67 -9.52 -11.15
C THR A 152 3.69 -10.17 -12.08
N PHE A 153 3.84 -9.63 -13.29
CA PHE A 153 4.93 -9.96 -14.19
C PHE A 153 6.16 -9.09 -13.88
N ILE A 154 7.32 -9.74 -13.71
CA ILE A 154 8.58 -9.13 -13.25
C ILE A 154 9.78 -9.67 -14.01
N GLY A 155 10.94 -9.09 -13.74
CA GLY A 155 12.23 -9.55 -14.24
C GLY A 155 12.65 -8.85 -15.52
N HIS A 156 13.74 -9.33 -16.12
CA HIS A 156 14.41 -8.67 -17.23
C HIS A 156 13.49 -8.31 -18.41
N PHE A 157 12.65 -9.23 -18.86
CA PHE A 157 11.76 -8.99 -20.00
C PHE A 157 10.67 -7.94 -19.67
N ALA A 158 10.12 -7.98 -18.44
CA ALA A 158 9.17 -6.98 -18.00
C ALA A 158 9.82 -5.60 -17.93
N ASN A 159 11.01 -5.52 -17.36
CA ASN A 159 11.77 -4.27 -17.24
C ASN A 159 12.11 -3.70 -18.63
N LYS A 160 12.62 -4.54 -19.54
CA LYS A 160 12.96 -4.12 -20.90
C LYS A 160 11.75 -3.55 -21.65
N MET A 161 10.58 -4.18 -21.48
CA MET A 161 9.35 -3.67 -22.08
C MET A 161 8.95 -2.32 -21.45
N MET A 162 9.05 -2.15 -20.12
CA MET A 162 8.70 -0.91 -19.43
C MET A 162 9.65 0.26 -19.74
N GLU A 163 10.92 -0.01 -20.10
CA GLU A 163 11.89 1.02 -20.48
C GLU A 163 11.47 1.81 -21.74
N ASP A 164 10.76 1.16 -22.67
CA ASP A 164 10.40 1.74 -23.95
C ASP A 164 9.03 2.47 -23.93
N PHE A 165 8.26 2.39 -22.84
CA PHE A 165 6.95 3.00 -22.73
C PHE A 165 6.95 4.23 -21.84
N HIS A 166 6.34 5.31 -22.38
CA HIS A 166 6.11 6.55 -21.64
C HIS A 166 4.60 6.72 -21.40
N VAL A 167 4.23 7.04 -20.17
CA VAL A 167 2.82 7.20 -19.78
C VAL A 167 2.54 8.59 -19.23
N ALA A 168 1.31 9.06 -19.41
CA ALA A 168 0.90 10.34 -18.84
C ALA A 168 0.85 10.28 -17.31
N LYS A 169 0.37 9.17 -16.77
CA LYS A 169 0.21 8.98 -15.31
C LYS A 169 0.54 7.55 -14.93
N ALA A 170 1.27 7.35 -13.84
CA ALA A 170 1.49 6.05 -13.23
C ALA A 170 0.86 6.01 -11.83
N PHE A 171 0.10 4.94 -11.57
CA PHE A 171 -0.49 4.64 -10.26
C PHE A 171 0.16 3.37 -9.70
N VAL A 172 0.91 3.50 -8.63
CA VAL A 172 1.75 2.44 -8.09
C VAL A 172 1.52 2.27 -6.59
N GLY A 173 1.29 1.04 -6.17
CA GLY A 173 1.18 0.70 -4.76
C GLY A 173 2.54 0.56 -4.06
N VAL A 174 2.53 0.65 -2.73
CA VAL A 174 3.71 0.43 -1.88
C VAL A 174 3.44 -0.61 -0.79
N ASN A 175 4.49 -1.24 -0.29
CA ASN A 175 4.40 -2.04 0.93
C ASN A 175 4.59 -1.16 2.18
N GLY A 176 5.34 -0.07 2.07
CA GLY A 176 5.52 0.89 3.15
C GLY A 176 6.19 2.18 2.71
N ILE A 177 6.00 3.22 3.54
CA ILE A 177 6.63 4.54 3.42
C ILE A 177 7.39 4.79 4.72
N TYR A 178 8.72 4.85 4.64
CA TYR A 178 9.59 5.05 5.81
C TYR A 178 10.57 6.19 5.58
N GLY A 179 10.42 7.26 6.35
CA GLY A 179 11.11 8.52 6.08
C GLY A 179 10.79 8.98 4.66
N GLN A 180 11.81 9.25 3.86
CA GLN A 180 11.62 9.66 2.45
C GLN A 180 11.57 8.48 1.47
N LYS A 181 11.57 7.24 1.95
CA LYS A 181 11.71 6.05 1.11
C LYS A 181 10.36 5.39 0.85
N LEU A 182 10.07 5.12 -0.41
CA LEU A 182 9.00 4.26 -0.87
C LEU A 182 9.54 2.84 -0.99
N THR A 183 8.91 1.88 -0.32
CA THR A 183 9.49 0.55 -0.13
C THR A 183 8.54 -0.56 -0.59
N THR A 184 9.15 -1.64 -1.12
CA THR A 184 8.47 -2.87 -1.53
C THR A 184 9.15 -4.10 -0.95
N ALA A 185 8.42 -5.22 -0.91
CA ALA A 185 8.91 -6.48 -0.35
C ALA A 185 9.77 -7.29 -1.33
N ASN A 186 9.89 -6.88 -2.60
CA ASN A 186 10.64 -7.61 -3.62
C ASN A 186 11.45 -6.66 -4.48
N GLU A 187 12.75 -6.97 -4.65
CA GLU A 187 13.69 -6.15 -5.42
C GLU A 187 13.32 -6.08 -6.90
N GLU A 188 12.96 -7.20 -7.53
CA GLU A 188 12.64 -7.23 -8.96
C GLU A 188 11.36 -6.45 -9.27
N GLU A 189 10.34 -6.49 -8.38
CA GLU A 189 9.18 -5.63 -8.47
C GLU A 189 9.57 -4.16 -8.32
N GLY A 190 10.41 -3.84 -7.32
CA GLY A 190 10.88 -2.49 -7.09
C GLY A 190 11.64 -1.91 -8.27
N LYS A 191 12.46 -2.69 -8.95
CA LYS A 191 13.17 -2.27 -10.17
C LYS A 191 12.19 -1.92 -11.30
N GLY A 192 11.18 -2.76 -11.54
CA GLY A 192 10.16 -2.48 -12.55
C GLY A 192 9.34 -1.22 -12.23
N ILE A 193 8.95 -1.06 -10.97
CA ILE A 193 8.25 0.14 -10.49
C ILE A 193 9.11 1.40 -10.71
N HIS A 194 10.39 1.34 -10.38
CA HIS A 194 11.32 2.46 -10.60
C HIS A 194 11.34 2.89 -12.07
N ILE A 195 11.51 1.94 -13.00
CA ILE A 195 11.56 2.20 -14.44
C ILE A 195 10.28 2.93 -14.91
N ILE A 196 9.10 2.41 -14.56
CA ILE A 196 7.86 3.02 -15.04
C ILE A 196 7.60 4.39 -14.40
N LEU A 197 8.03 4.62 -13.16
CA LEU A 197 7.95 5.94 -12.53
C LEU A 197 8.88 6.94 -13.23
N GLU A 198 10.09 6.54 -13.65
CA GLU A 198 10.97 7.41 -14.45
C GLU A 198 10.36 7.78 -15.81
N ASN A 199 9.58 6.86 -16.40
CA ASN A 199 8.93 7.05 -17.69
C ASN A 199 7.51 7.66 -17.60
N ALA A 200 7.04 8.01 -16.41
CA ALA A 200 5.75 8.65 -16.20
C ALA A 200 5.90 10.17 -16.07
N LYS A 201 4.99 10.92 -16.74
CA LYS A 201 4.92 12.38 -16.60
C LYS A 201 4.39 12.79 -15.22
N LEU A 202 3.39 12.08 -14.70
CA LEU A 202 2.85 12.27 -13.36
C LEU A 202 2.92 10.93 -12.60
N LYS A 203 3.47 10.99 -11.41
CA LYS A 203 3.82 9.85 -10.56
C LYS A 203 2.95 9.83 -9.30
N TYR A 204 2.02 8.90 -9.22
CA TYR A 204 1.11 8.75 -8.10
C TYR A 204 1.36 7.45 -7.34
N ILE A 205 1.52 7.57 -6.03
CA ILE A 205 1.63 6.43 -5.13
C ILE A 205 0.28 6.21 -4.45
N THR A 206 -0.21 4.98 -4.45
CA THR A 206 -1.43 4.59 -3.74
C THR A 206 -1.06 3.89 -2.43
N ALA A 207 -1.42 4.48 -1.31
CA ALA A 207 -1.06 3.97 0.00
C ALA A 207 -2.16 4.27 1.02
N ASP A 208 -2.70 3.24 1.68
CA ASP A 208 -3.57 3.48 2.82
C ASP A 208 -2.75 3.98 4.05
N SER A 209 -3.45 4.63 5.00
CA SER A 209 -2.85 5.24 6.20
C SER A 209 -1.95 4.30 7.00
N THR A 210 -2.14 2.97 6.90
CA THR A 210 -1.31 1.98 7.61
C THR A 210 0.06 1.74 6.99
N LYS A 211 0.33 2.33 5.81
CA LYS A 211 1.62 2.18 5.11
C LYS A 211 2.67 3.19 5.58
N PHE A 212 2.26 4.25 6.24
CA PHE A 212 3.19 5.24 6.77
C PHE A 212 3.91 4.72 8.03
N GLY A 213 5.21 4.99 8.12
CA GLY A 213 6.07 4.48 9.18
C GLY A 213 6.51 3.02 9.00
N VAL A 214 6.09 2.35 7.92
CA VAL A 214 6.42 0.97 7.61
C VAL A 214 7.59 0.92 6.63
N GLN A 215 8.60 0.12 6.93
CA GLN A 215 9.71 -0.18 6.04
C GLN A 215 9.58 -1.61 5.51
N ALA A 216 9.71 -1.79 4.21
CA ALA A 216 9.83 -3.10 3.56
C ALA A 216 11.24 -3.32 3.04
N LEU A 217 11.52 -4.51 2.48
CA LEU A 217 12.86 -4.99 2.15
C LEU A 217 13.64 -4.08 1.20
N TYR A 218 12.99 -3.54 0.17
CA TYR A 218 13.67 -2.83 -0.93
C TYR A 218 13.14 -1.42 -1.11
N ASN A 219 14.06 -0.43 -1.11
CA ASN A 219 13.74 0.96 -1.40
C ASN A 219 13.75 1.14 -2.93
N PHE A 220 12.62 1.48 -3.52
CA PHE A 220 12.55 1.62 -4.98
C PHE A 220 12.47 3.07 -5.47
N TYR A 221 12.03 4.01 -4.60
CA TYR A 221 11.89 5.42 -4.98
C TYR A 221 11.94 6.35 -3.77
N ASN A 222 12.00 7.68 -4.02
CA ASN A 222 11.90 8.70 -3.00
C ASN A 222 10.54 9.41 -3.08
N ILE A 223 9.90 9.66 -1.93
CA ILE A 223 8.60 10.34 -1.86
C ILE A 223 8.66 11.79 -2.40
N ASN A 224 9.82 12.43 -2.34
CA ASN A 224 9.98 13.79 -2.87
C ASN A 224 9.93 13.83 -4.40
N ASP A 225 10.24 12.73 -5.07
CA ASP A 225 10.32 12.61 -6.52
C ASP A 225 9.00 12.16 -7.16
N VAL A 226 7.92 12.00 -6.37
CA VAL A 226 6.57 11.73 -6.86
C VAL A 226 5.67 12.96 -6.75
N ASP A 227 4.65 13.05 -7.58
CA ASP A 227 3.70 14.18 -7.60
C ASP A 227 2.76 14.14 -6.39
N ALA A 228 2.28 12.96 -6.01
CA ALA A 228 1.49 12.78 -4.79
C ALA A 228 1.44 11.32 -4.33
N VAL A 229 1.18 11.16 -3.03
CA VAL A 229 0.66 9.94 -2.42
C VAL A 229 -0.85 10.11 -2.26
N ILE A 230 -1.62 9.28 -2.96
CA ILE A 230 -3.08 9.25 -2.83
C ILE A 230 -3.41 8.33 -1.66
N SER A 231 -4.04 8.90 -0.63
CA SER A 231 -4.32 8.19 0.61
C SER A 231 -5.77 8.35 1.06
N ASP A 232 -6.14 7.57 2.07
CA ASP A 232 -7.44 7.68 2.74
C ASP A 232 -7.43 8.81 3.78
N ASP A 233 -8.62 9.05 4.37
CA ASP A 233 -8.82 10.16 5.31
C ASP A 233 -8.35 9.85 6.74
N ASP A 234 -7.86 8.63 7.01
CA ASP A 234 -7.39 8.21 8.33
C ASP A 234 -5.90 8.54 8.56
N VAL A 235 -5.26 9.25 7.62
CA VAL A 235 -3.88 9.73 7.78
C VAL A 235 -3.83 10.75 8.91
N SER A 236 -2.94 10.54 9.89
CA SER A 236 -2.82 11.42 11.05
C SER A 236 -2.23 12.79 10.68
N GLU A 237 -2.56 13.82 11.47
CA GLU A 237 -1.98 15.16 11.30
C GLU A 237 -0.45 15.16 11.39
N GLU A 238 0.14 14.30 12.21
CA GLU A 238 1.59 14.12 12.31
C GLU A 238 2.20 13.68 10.98
N ILE A 239 1.56 12.73 10.29
CA ILE A 239 1.98 12.26 8.96
C ILE A 239 1.80 13.36 7.91
N LEU A 240 0.66 14.06 7.92
CA LEU A 240 0.41 15.18 7.00
C LEU A 240 1.46 16.30 7.17
N ASN A 241 1.86 16.59 8.39
CA ASN A 241 2.91 17.57 8.70
C ASN A 241 4.31 17.08 8.29
N THR A 242 4.55 15.76 8.33
CA THR A 242 5.82 15.16 7.89
C THR A 242 6.00 15.23 6.38
N TYR A 243 4.90 15.14 5.61
CA TYR A 243 4.93 15.14 4.14
C TYR A 243 4.03 16.27 3.56
N PRO A 244 4.38 17.53 3.80
CA PRO A 244 3.55 18.66 3.39
C PRO A 244 3.35 18.67 1.87
N ASN A 245 2.10 18.87 1.43
CA ASN A 245 1.68 18.91 0.02
C ASN A 245 1.92 17.63 -0.79
N LYS A 246 2.34 16.51 -0.16
CA LYS A 246 2.55 15.25 -0.85
C LYS A 246 1.34 14.30 -0.75
N ILE A 247 0.53 14.41 0.30
CA ILE A 247 -0.62 13.52 0.53
C ILE A 247 -1.91 14.20 0.04
N LYS A 248 -2.69 13.47 -0.74
CA LYS A 248 -4.00 13.86 -1.26
C LYS A 248 -5.09 12.88 -0.86
#